data_d18b41735428d31714649debad52a3e0
#
_entry.id   d18b41735428d31714649debad52a3e0
#
_cell.length_a   1.000
_cell.length_b   1.000
_cell.length_c   1.000
_cell.angle_alpha   90.00
_cell.angle_beta   90.00
_cell.angle_gamma   90.00
#
_symmetry.space_group_name_H-M   'P 1'
#
loop_
_entity.id
_entity.type
_entity.pdbx_description
1 polymer ?
#
loop_
_entity_poly.entity_id
_entity_poly.type
_entity_poly.pdbx_seq_one_letter_code
_entity_poly.pdbx_strand_id
1 'polypeptide(L)'
;MSYLLLNARKKVNMDKSEIIKSLGKKSNGEIYLGVVGAVRTGKSTFIKKCIENLILPYIDDEVEKKRCMDEIPQTAQGKTIMTIEPKFVPSSGANINIDGLVTNIKLVDCVGFVTPGSLGYEDELGNPRMVKTPWFTEELPFVEAAEIGTEKVIKDHATIGIVITTDGSILDMPRSNYVQAEDKVITELKNINKPFIVIMNSVHPMANETISMSEALKEKYGVPVIPISVENMTERDITEILKEALYEFPVDHVEFNIPDWVGVLKSDHPLKQKFIEKMKESIVNVDKLRDVENINLNLEDNSEITKAYISKLDTDNSEVTITMEASDELFNEILKSVVGTSVNSKGDLLKVFQDVSEGRSEYESIKGALKQVYQTGYGIVLPRITDMKLEKPEIIKQGGRFGIKLKAKASSVHMIKVDVESSFEPIIGSEVQSKELIDYIMKDNEDPEKIWQSEIFGRSLNEIVQEGIQAKLSLLPDAAKYKLSQTITKMVNKGSNNLIAIVL
;
A
#
# COMPACT_ATOMS: atom_id res chain seq x y z
N MET A 1 -0.53 -28.05 -16.78
CA MET A 1 -1.58 -27.27 -16.09
C MET A 1 -1.90 -27.80 -14.69
N SER A 2 -1.02 -28.50 -14.03
CA SER A 2 -1.31 -29.16 -12.73
C SER A 2 -0.28 -28.92 -11.62
N TYR A 3 0.83 -28.24 -11.88
CA TYR A 3 1.90 -28.01 -10.90
C TYR A 3 1.90 -26.58 -10.28
N LEU A 4 1.23 -25.61 -10.89
CA LEU A 4 1.13 -24.24 -10.39
C LEU A 4 -0.03 -24.02 -9.41
N LEU A 5 -1.04 -24.88 -9.43
CA LEU A 5 -2.19 -24.83 -8.51
C LEU A 5 -1.96 -25.49 -7.15
N LEU A 6 -0.91 -26.30 -7.01
CA LEU A 6 -0.59 -27.00 -5.75
C LEU A 6 0.26 -26.18 -4.77
N ASN A 7 0.87 -25.08 -5.20
CA ASN A 7 1.68 -24.21 -4.33
C ASN A 7 0.91 -23.02 -3.71
N ALA A 8 -0.33 -22.76 -4.15
CA ALA A 8 -1.15 -21.67 -3.63
C ALA A 8 -1.99 -22.04 -2.38
N ARG A 9 -1.99 -23.29 -1.96
CA ARG A 9 -2.74 -23.77 -0.78
C ARG A 9 -1.84 -24.21 0.37
N LYS A 10 -0.80 -23.49 0.70
CA LYS A 10 -0.21 -23.59 2.03
C LYS A 10 -0.97 -22.62 2.93
N LYS A 11 -2.10 -23.07 3.53
CA LYS A 11 -2.58 -22.50 4.79
C LYS A 11 -1.35 -22.38 5.68
N VAL A 12 -1.03 -21.17 6.09
CA VAL A 12 0.06 -20.95 7.05
C VAL A 12 -0.25 -21.85 8.23
N ASN A 13 0.61 -22.83 8.46
CA ASN A 13 0.39 -23.82 9.52
C ASN A 13 0.79 -23.15 10.85
N MET A 14 -0.09 -22.28 11.35
CA MET A 14 0.11 -21.58 12.63
C MET A 14 -0.14 -22.55 13.77
N ASP A 15 0.76 -22.58 14.71
CA ASP A 15 0.56 -23.30 15.97
C ASP A 15 -0.33 -22.47 16.92
N LYS A 16 -0.72 -23.10 18.05
CA LYS A 16 -1.59 -22.47 19.05
C LYS A 16 -0.97 -21.20 19.65
N SER A 17 0.34 -21.23 19.91
CA SER A 17 1.04 -20.08 20.52
C SER A 17 1.09 -18.89 19.57
N GLU A 18 1.31 -19.13 18.28
CA GLU A 18 1.28 -18.11 17.24
C GLU A 18 -0.11 -17.47 17.09
N ILE A 19 -1.17 -18.28 17.08
CA ILE A 19 -2.56 -17.79 17.00
C ILE A 19 -2.88 -16.88 18.19
N ILE A 20 -2.60 -17.33 19.41
CA ILE A 20 -2.91 -16.56 20.63
C ILE A 20 -2.04 -15.30 20.71
N LYS A 21 -0.78 -15.37 20.27
CA LYS A 21 0.10 -14.21 20.18
C LYS A 21 -0.44 -13.16 19.21
N SER A 22 -0.88 -13.57 18.02
CA SER A 22 -1.45 -12.66 17.03
C SER A 22 -2.73 -12.01 17.55
N LEU A 23 -3.62 -12.78 18.16
CA LEU A 23 -4.83 -12.26 18.79
C LEU A 23 -4.53 -11.31 19.95
N GLY A 24 -3.57 -11.66 20.81
CA GLY A 24 -3.12 -10.81 21.91
C GLY A 24 -2.56 -9.47 21.44
N LYS A 25 -1.75 -9.46 20.38
CA LYS A 25 -1.24 -8.21 19.81
C LYS A 25 -2.35 -7.31 19.26
N LYS A 26 -3.34 -7.88 18.58
CA LYS A 26 -4.49 -7.14 18.05
C LYS A 26 -5.38 -6.54 19.13
N SER A 27 -5.28 -7.02 20.36
CA SER A 27 -6.10 -6.61 21.50
C SER A 27 -5.31 -6.03 22.68
N ASN A 28 -4.11 -5.52 22.43
CA ASN A 28 -3.24 -4.94 23.45
C ASN A 28 -2.93 -5.88 24.64
N GLY A 29 -2.83 -7.17 24.36
CA GLY A 29 -2.51 -8.20 25.39
C GLY A 29 -3.70 -8.80 26.12
N GLU A 30 -4.91 -8.33 25.84
CA GLU A 30 -6.15 -8.85 26.44
C GLU A 30 -7.12 -9.37 25.37
N ILE A 31 -7.39 -10.66 25.33
CA ILE A 31 -8.30 -11.27 24.36
C ILE A 31 -9.69 -11.40 24.98
N TYR A 32 -10.68 -10.73 24.38
CA TYR A 32 -12.08 -10.81 24.80
C TYR A 32 -12.90 -11.57 23.76
N LEU A 33 -13.38 -12.76 24.12
CA LEU A 33 -14.25 -13.59 23.27
C LEU A 33 -15.71 -13.34 23.64
N GLY A 34 -16.43 -12.59 22.81
CA GLY A 34 -17.86 -12.31 23.00
C GLY A 34 -18.70 -13.46 22.47
N VAL A 35 -19.28 -14.28 23.35
CA VAL A 35 -20.10 -15.43 22.99
C VAL A 35 -21.57 -15.03 22.91
N VAL A 36 -22.12 -15.05 21.70
CA VAL A 36 -23.47 -14.57 21.40
C VAL A 36 -24.30 -15.62 20.65
N GLY A 37 -25.58 -15.40 20.54
CA GLY A 37 -26.48 -16.27 19.79
C GLY A 37 -27.83 -16.40 20.48
N ALA A 38 -28.71 -17.18 19.91
CA ALA A 38 -30.05 -17.44 20.48
C ALA A 38 -29.96 -18.14 21.82
N VAL A 39 -31.02 -18.03 22.61
CA VAL A 39 -31.15 -18.78 23.85
C VAL A 39 -31.09 -20.28 23.53
N ARG A 40 -30.39 -21.07 24.37
CA ARG A 40 -30.32 -22.52 24.23
C ARG A 40 -29.50 -23.09 23.09
N THR A 41 -28.63 -22.31 22.47
CA THR A 41 -27.71 -22.79 21.43
C THR A 41 -26.45 -23.46 21.99
N GLY A 42 -26.23 -23.44 23.31
CA GLY A 42 -25.03 -24.01 23.93
C GLY A 42 -23.93 -23.02 24.30
N LYS A 43 -24.24 -21.69 24.40
CA LYS A 43 -23.28 -20.64 24.75
C LYS A 43 -22.50 -20.93 26.03
N SER A 44 -23.22 -21.14 27.16
CA SER A 44 -22.58 -21.39 28.46
C SER A 44 -21.78 -22.71 28.47
N THR A 45 -22.22 -23.73 27.71
CA THR A 45 -21.46 -24.97 27.51
C THR A 45 -20.16 -24.69 26.74
N PHE A 46 -20.21 -23.86 25.69
CA PHE A 46 -19.04 -23.45 24.94
C PHE A 46 -18.03 -22.71 25.85
N ILE A 47 -18.49 -21.75 26.64
CA ILE A 47 -17.65 -21.02 27.60
C ILE A 47 -17.00 -21.97 28.59
N LYS A 48 -17.80 -22.89 29.17
CA LYS A 48 -17.26 -23.92 30.05
C LYS A 48 -16.17 -24.74 29.42
N LYS A 49 -16.38 -25.24 28.21
CA LYS A 49 -15.37 -26.04 27.46
C LYS A 49 -14.12 -25.23 27.05
N CYS A 50 -14.27 -23.96 26.75
CA CYS A 50 -13.12 -23.09 26.52
C CYS A 50 -12.28 -22.92 27.80
N ILE A 51 -12.94 -22.73 28.94
CA ILE A 51 -12.22 -22.60 30.21
C ILE A 51 -11.54 -23.91 30.57
N GLU A 52 -12.24 -25.04 30.49
CA GLU A 52 -11.69 -26.38 30.83
C GLU A 52 -10.51 -26.77 29.95
N ASN A 53 -10.60 -26.55 28.63
CA ASN A 53 -9.64 -27.09 27.66
C ASN A 53 -8.58 -26.11 27.19
N LEU A 54 -8.82 -24.78 27.24
CA LEU A 54 -7.88 -23.77 26.78
C LEU A 54 -7.29 -22.93 27.90
N ILE A 55 -8.05 -22.64 28.97
CA ILE A 55 -7.61 -21.68 30.00
C ILE A 55 -6.97 -22.40 31.18
N LEU A 56 -7.71 -23.29 31.84
CA LEU A 56 -7.24 -23.97 33.05
C LEU A 56 -5.91 -24.74 32.91
N PRO A 57 -5.61 -25.40 31.77
CA PRO A 57 -4.34 -26.10 31.60
C PRO A 57 -3.11 -25.19 31.58
N TYR A 58 -3.28 -23.90 31.28
CA TYR A 58 -2.19 -22.93 31.04
C TYR A 58 -2.13 -21.80 32.08
N ILE A 59 -2.89 -21.93 33.19
CA ILE A 59 -2.74 -21.05 34.35
C ILE A 59 -1.68 -21.62 35.28
N ASP A 60 -0.64 -20.85 35.53
CA ASP A 60 0.47 -21.23 36.42
C ASP A 60 0.11 -21.06 37.91
N ASP A 61 -0.76 -20.08 38.25
CA ASP A 61 -1.16 -19.79 39.63
C ASP A 61 -2.36 -20.64 40.08
N GLU A 62 -2.13 -21.50 41.05
CA GLU A 62 -3.20 -22.38 41.59
C GLU A 62 -4.38 -21.63 42.26
N VAL A 63 -4.16 -20.41 42.77
CA VAL A 63 -5.23 -19.59 43.35
C VAL A 63 -6.11 -19.03 42.22
N GLU A 64 -5.50 -18.53 41.17
CA GLU A 64 -6.19 -18.06 39.97
C GLU A 64 -6.93 -19.20 39.28
N LYS A 65 -6.33 -20.36 39.16
CA LYS A 65 -6.93 -21.57 38.60
C LYS A 65 -8.19 -21.98 39.35
N LYS A 66 -8.13 -22.01 40.67
CA LYS A 66 -9.29 -22.36 41.52
C LYS A 66 -10.41 -21.33 41.38
N ARG A 67 -10.07 -20.03 41.36
CA ARG A 67 -11.06 -18.97 41.12
C ARG A 67 -11.75 -19.14 39.77
N CYS A 68 -10.97 -19.40 38.69
CA CYS A 68 -11.53 -19.65 37.38
C CYS A 68 -12.49 -20.85 37.34
N MET A 69 -12.18 -21.91 38.09
CA MET A 69 -13.07 -23.07 38.23
C MET A 69 -14.39 -22.72 38.93
N ASP A 70 -14.33 -21.89 39.98
CA ASP A 70 -15.51 -21.47 40.71
C ASP A 70 -16.46 -20.55 39.91
N GLU A 71 -15.90 -19.82 38.95
CA GLU A 71 -16.64 -18.89 38.09
C GLU A 71 -17.21 -19.53 36.79
N ILE A 72 -16.96 -20.84 36.58
CA ILE A 72 -17.49 -21.54 35.39
C ILE A 72 -19.04 -21.51 35.42
N PRO A 73 -19.69 -21.09 34.30
CA PRO A 73 -21.12 -21.04 34.20
C PRO A 73 -21.76 -22.43 34.43
N GLN A 74 -22.75 -22.50 35.31
CA GLN A 74 -23.52 -23.71 35.47
C GLN A 74 -24.45 -23.89 34.28
N THR A 75 -24.37 -25.03 33.61
CA THR A 75 -25.25 -25.37 32.50
C THR A 75 -26.63 -25.75 33.07
N ALA A 76 -27.61 -24.85 32.93
CA ALA A 76 -28.96 -25.13 33.37
C ALA A 76 -29.68 -26.08 32.41
N GLN A 77 -30.14 -27.21 32.93
CA GLN A 77 -31.08 -28.09 32.23
C GLN A 77 -32.50 -27.52 32.46
N GLY A 78 -33.12 -26.97 31.44
CA GLY A 78 -34.50 -26.43 31.56
C GLY A 78 -34.81 -25.34 30.52
N LYS A 79 -36.07 -24.98 30.34
CA LYS A 79 -36.50 -24.01 29.29
C LYS A 79 -36.47 -22.54 29.77
N THR A 80 -36.19 -22.27 31.05
CA THR A 80 -36.26 -20.94 31.64
C THR A 80 -34.95 -20.17 31.48
N ILE A 81 -35.03 -18.90 31.10
CA ILE A 81 -33.87 -18.00 30.98
C ILE A 81 -33.54 -17.50 32.40
N MET A 82 -32.29 -17.75 32.83
CA MET A 82 -31.86 -17.39 34.19
C MET A 82 -30.93 -16.17 34.22
N THR A 83 -30.13 -15.91 33.15
CA THR A 83 -29.18 -14.83 33.08
C THR A 83 -29.83 -13.56 32.55
N ILE A 84 -29.63 -12.44 33.25
CA ILE A 84 -30.24 -11.14 32.92
C ILE A 84 -29.19 -10.18 32.37
N GLU A 85 -27.91 -10.33 32.77
CA GLU A 85 -26.82 -9.45 32.42
C GLU A 85 -25.64 -10.22 31.80
N PRO A 86 -24.94 -9.64 30.84
CA PRO A 86 -23.67 -10.20 30.33
C PRO A 86 -22.66 -10.32 31.47
N LYS A 87 -21.90 -11.42 31.50
CA LYS A 87 -20.86 -11.67 32.51
C LYS A 87 -19.54 -11.96 31.89
N PHE A 88 -18.47 -11.35 32.43
CA PHE A 88 -17.11 -11.74 32.13
C PHE A 88 -16.73 -13.00 32.90
N VAL A 89 -16.17 -13.97 32.22
CA VAL A 89 -15.76 -15.25 32.77
C VAL A 89 -14.37 -15.62 32.30
N PRO A 90 -13.38 -15.71 33.17
CA PRO A 90 -13.39 -15.24 34.54
C PRO A 90 -13.55 -13.72 34.66
N SER A 91 -14.13 -13.23 35.76
CA SER A 91 -14.47 -11.81 35.96
C SER A 91 -13.27 -10.86 35.83
N SER A 92 -12.11 -11.25 36.34
CA SER A 92 -10.82 -10.51 36.19
C SER A 92 -9.98 -10.93 35.00
N GLY A 93 -10.48 -11.89 34.19
CA GLY A 93 -9.68 -12.56 33.16
C GLY A 93 -8.75 -13.63 33.74
N ALA A 94 -8.22 -14.45 32.87
CA ALA A 94 -7.24 -15.47 33.19
C ALA A 94 -5.94 -15.21 32.46
N ASN A 95 -4.84 -15.16 33.19
CA ASN A 95 -3.50 -15.08 32.60
C ASN A 95 -3.05 -16.49 32.24
N ILE A 96 -2.99 -16.76 30.95
CA ILE A 96 -2.48 -18.03 30.44
C ILE A 96 -1.04 -17.86 29.93
N ASN A 97 -0.24 -18.88 30.18
CA ASN A 97 1.14 -18.95 29.70
C ASN A 97 1.27 -20.10 28.69
N ILE A 98 1.45 -19.77 27.42
CA ILE A 98 1.63 -20.75 26.36
C ILE A 98 3.00 -20.50 25.73
N ASP A 99 3.91 -21.44 25.88
CA ASP A 99 5.27 -21.38 25.34
C ASP A 99 6.03 -20.09 25.71
N GLY A 100 5.81 -19.58 26.95
CA GLY A 100 6.42 -18.35 27.47
C GLY A 100 5.70 -17.05 27.07
N LEU A 101 4.62 -17.13 26.31
CA LEU A 101 3.75 -15.99 26.00
C LEU A 101 2.63 -15.91 27.06
N VAL A 102 2.62 -14.81 27.81
CA VAL A 102 1.57 -14.51 28.77
C VAL A 102 0.52 -13.62 28.14
N THR A 103 -0.73 -14.08 28.13
CA THR A 103 -1.86 -13.33 27.55
C THR A 103 -3.07 -13.45 28.48
N ASN A 104 -3.79 -12.36 28.67
CA ASN A 104 -5.05 -12.38 29.45
C ASN A 104 -6.23 -12.72 28.54
N ILE A 105 -7.01 -13.74 28.91
CA ILE A 105 -8.22 -14.15 28.17
C ILE A 105 -9.45 -14.00 29.05
N LYS A 106 -10.48 -13.39 28.47
CA LYS A 106 -11.82 -13.29 29.05
C LYS A 106 -12.87 -13.76 28.07
N LEU A 107 -13.80 -14.56 28.51
CA LEU A 107 -15.01 -14.86 27.76
C LEU A 107 -16.14 -13.99 28.27
N VAL A 108 -17.02 -13.60 27.37
CA VAL A 108 -18.22 -12.83 27.77
C VAL A 108 -19.44 -13.68 27.49
N ASP A 109 -20.12 -14.10 28.56
CA ASP A 109 -21.39 -14.81 28.47
C ASP A 109 -22.53 -13.80 28.30
N CYS A 110 -22.97 -13.62 27.06
CA CYS A 110 -24.04 -12.70 26.71
C CYS A 110 -25.42 -13.38 26.92
N VAL A 111 -26.38 -12.57 27.26
CA VAL A 111 -27.81 -13.02 27.29
C VAL A 111 -28.20 -13.41 25.86
N GLY A 112 -28.83 -14.57 25.71
CA GLY A 112 -29.24 -15.02 24.38
C GLY A 112 -30.44 -14.27 23.84
N PHE A 113 -30.49 -14.10 22.55
CA PHE A 113 -31.69 -13.63 21.87
C PHE A 113 -32.84 -14.60 22.06
N VAL A 114 -34.00 -14.05 22.39
CA VAL A 114 -35.20 -14.86 22.66
C VAL A 114 -35.68 -15.55 21.39
N THR A 115 -36.05 -16.81 21.49
CA THR A 115 -36.56 -17.61 20.38
C THR A 115 -37.99 -18.07 20.70
N PRO A 116 -38.84 -18.30 19.69
CA PRO A 116 -40.16 -18.92 19.90
C PRO A 116 -40.05 -20.23 20.70
N GLY A 117 -40.83 -20.36 21.79
CA GLY A 117 -40.77 -21.50 22.67
C GLY A 117 -39.77 -21.41 23.83
N SER A 118 -39.04 -20.30 23.99
CA SER A 118 -38.30 -20.00 25.22
C SER A 118 -39.27 -19.62 26.35
N LEU A 119 -38.86 -19.83 27.59
CA LEU A 119 -39.63 -19.48 28.79
C LEU A 119 -38.84 -18.49 29.65
N GLY A 120 -39.56 -17.59 30.37
CA GLY A 120 -38.95 -16.68 31.35
C GLY A 120 -38.67 -15.26 30.86
N TYR A 121 -39.15 -14.89 29.67
CA TYR A 121 -39.15 -13.50 29.15
C TYR A 121 -40.52 -12.80 29.35
N GLU A 122 -41.55 -13.57 29.73
CA GLU A 122 -42.88 -13.12 30.11
C GLU A 122 -43.24 -13.60 31.55
N ASP A 123 -44.14 -12.89 32.20
CA ASP A 123 -44.73 -13.31 33.47
C ASP A 123 -45.83 -14.39 33.25
N GLU A 124 -46.40 -14.88 34.33
CA GLU A 124 -47.48 -15.89 34.28
C GLU A 124 -48.76 -15.40 33.57
N LEU A 125 -48.91 -14.08 33.39
CA LEU A 125 -50.05 -13.42 32.73
C LEU A 125 -49.75 -13.08 31.27
N GLY A 126 -48.55 -13.39 30.76
CA GLY A 126 -48.11 -13.09 29.39
C GLY A 126 -47.62 -11.65 29.17
N ASN A 127 -47.38 -10.88 30.24
CA ASN A 127 -46.80 -9.56 30.12
C ASN A 127 -45.27 -9.66 29.99
N PRO A 128 -44.61 -8.75 29.20
CA PRO A 128 -43.16 -8.70 29.10
C PRO A 128 -42.52 -8.55 30.50
N ARG A 129 -41.55 -9.39 30.82
CA ARG A 129 -40.74 -9.26 32.03
C ARG A 129 -39.89 -7.99 31.95
N MET A 130 -40.12 -7.07 32.91
CA MET A 130 -39.33 -5.81 32.98
C MET A 130 -38.05 -6.04 33.78
N VAL A 131 -36.94 -5.48 33.35
CA VAL A 131 -35.62 -5.59 33.98
C VAL A 131 -34.90 -4.25 34.02
N LYS A 132 -34.13 -4.03 35.10
CA LYS A 132 -33.19 -2.90 35.19
C LYS A 132 -31.85 -3.27 34.55
N THR A 133 -31.29 -2.34 33.85
CA THR A 133 -29.95 -2.48 33.24
C THR A 133 -29.03 -1.36 33.72
N PRO A 134 -27.72 -1.57 33.77
CA PRO A 134 -26.77 -0.52 34.16
C PRO A 134 -26.76 0.69 33.20
N TRP A 135 -27.32 0.55 32.02
CA TRP A 135 -27.23 1.55 30.94
C TRP A 135 -28.45 2.49 30.88
N PHE A 136 -29.56 2.14 31.53
CA PHE A 136 -30.78 2.92 31.50
C PHE A 136 -31.33 3.11 32.93
N THR A 137 -31.92 4.28 33.17
CA THR A 137 -32.54 4.60 34.43
C THR A 137 -33.94 3.97 34.59
N GLU A 138 -34.60 3.69 33.48
CA GLU A 138 -35.93 3.08 33.42
C GLU A 138 -35.83 1.57 33.21
N GLU A 139 -36.85 0.83 33.65
CA GLU A 139 -36.98 -0.59 33.40
C GLU A 139 -37.36 -0.81 31.93
N LEU A 140 -36.72 -1.77 31.30
CA LEU A 140 -36.95 -2.15 29.90
C LEU A 140 -37.52 -3.57 29.84
N PRO A 141 -38.24 -3.92 28.76
CA PRO A 141 -38.59 -5.30 28.47
C PRO A 141 -37.32 -6.17 28.38
N PHE A 142 -37.38 -7.36 28.99
CA PHE A 142 -36.22 -8.27 29.02
C PHE A 142 -35.61 -8.52 27.65
N VAL A 143 -36.43 -8.67 26.60
CA VAL A 143 -35.97 -8.91 25.23
C VAL A 143 -35.12 -7.76 24.74
N GLU A 144 -35.58 -6.52 24.90
CA GLU A 144 -34.89 -5.31 24.50
C GLU A 144 -33.60 -5.10 25.32
N ALA A 145 -33.66 -5.33 26.62
CA ALA A 145 -32.48 -5.25 27.49
C ALA A 145 -31.40 -6.27 27.12
N ALA A 146 -31.78 -7.48 26.74
CA ALA A 146 -30.85 -8.53 26.28
C ALA A 146 -30.18 -8.17 24.98
N GLU A 147 -30.92 -7.60 24.04
CA GLU A 147 -30.37 -7.13 22.73
C GLU A 147 -29.36 -6.00 22.92
N ILE A 148 -29.76 -4.94 23.62
CA ILE A 148 -28.89 -3.77 23.87
C ILE A 148 -27.65 -4.19 24.67
N GLY A 149 -27.81 -5.05 25.68
CA GLY A 149 -26.68 -5.54 26.46
C GLY A 149 -25.70 -6.34 25.64
N THR A 150 -26.19 -7.19 24.75
CA THR A 150 -25.36 -7.98 23.85
C THR A 150 -24.61 -7.08 22.85
N GLU A 151 -25.30 -6.12 22.21
CA GLU A 151 -24.70 -5.17 21.29
C GLU A 151 -23.58 -4.38 21.97
N LYS A 152 -23.84 -3.79 23.14
CA LYS A 152 -22.86 -2.99 23.89
C LYS A 152 -21.61 -3.79 24.25
N VAL A 153 -21.79 -5.00 24.78
CA VAL A 153 -20.67 -5.84 25.18
C VAL A 153 -19.78 -6.20 23.98
N ILE A 154 -20.39 -6.54 22.86
CA ILE A 154 -19.61 -6.88 21.66
C ILE A 154 -18.90 -5.64 21.14
N LYS A 155 -19.60 -4.52 21.01
CA LYS A 155 -19.06 -3.28 20.46
C LYS A 155 -17.92 -2.74 21.32
N ASP A 156 -18.10 -2.68 22.63
CA ASP A 156 -17.21 -1.97 23.53
C ASP A 156 -16.09 -2.86 24.08
N HIS A 157 -16.32 -4.18 24.20
CA HIS A 157 -15.41 -5.08 24.91
C HIS A 157 -14.88 -6.24 24.06
N ALA A 158 -15.70 -6.85 23.18
CA ALA A 158 -15.25 -8.04 22.48
C ALA A 158 -14.15 -7.74 21.44
N THR A 159 -13.05 -8.51 21.47
CA THR A 159 -12.04 -8.56 20.41
C THR A 159 -12.60 -9.33 19.22
N ILE A 160 -13.29 -10.44 19.49
CA ILE A 160 -13.87 -11.37 18.52
C ILE A 160 -15.26 -11.76 18.97
N GLY A 161 -16.21 -11.81 18.02
CA GLY A 161 -17.52 -12.38 18.22
C GLY A 161 -17.56 -13.89 17.90
N ILE A 162 -18.11 -14.68 18.80
CA ILE A 162 -18.40 -16.11 18.57
C ILE A 162 -19.90 -16.28 18.59
N VAL A 163 -20.50 -16.43 17.41
CA VAL A 163 -21.94 -16.67 17.27
C VAL A 163 -22.20 -18.16 17.39
N ILE A 164 -23.04 -18.57 18.34
CA ILE A 164 -23.44 -19.97 18.49
C ILE A 164 -24.87 -20.16 18.02
N THR A 165 -25.02 -20.96 16.99
CA THR A 165 -26.31 -21.45 16.48
C THR A 165 -26.39 -22.98 16.60
N THR A 166 -27.45 -23.61 16.10
CA THR A 166 -27.63 -25.06 16.12
C THR A 166 -28.35 -25.55 14.87
N ASP A 167 -28.11 -26.81 14.52
CA ASP A 167 -28.89 -27.53 13.49
C ASP A 167 -30.26 -28.03 14.01
N GLY A 168 -30.55 -27.82 15.30
CA GLY A 168 -31.76 -28.29 15.97
C GLY A 168 -31.64 -29.66 16.65
N SER A 169 -30.45 -30.31 16.55
CA SER A 169 -30.26 -31.67 17.13
C SER A 169 -29.97 -31.69 18.63
N ILE A 170 -29.64 -30.55 19.23
CA ILE A 170 -29.17 -30.48 20.64
C ILE A 170 -30.29 -30.43 21.67
N LEU A 171 -31.51 -30.04 21.30
CA LEU A 171 -32.68 -29.94 22.14
C LEU A 171 -33.92 -30.25 21.33
N ASP A 172 -35.04 -30.50 22.02
CA ASP A 172 -36.38 -30.72 21.41
C ASP A 172 -37.00 -29.41 20.87
N MET A 173 -36.20 -28.65 20.11
CA MET A 173 -36.63 -27.41 19.46
C MET A 173 -36.20 -27.43 17.98
N PRO A 174 -37.14 -27.25 17.05
CA PRO A 174 -36.82 -27.30 15.64
C PRO A 174 -35.90 -26.14 15.22
N ARG A 175 -35.04 -26.38 14.23
CA ARG A 175 -34.10 -25.40 13.65
C ARG A 175 -34.80 -24.08 13.27
N SER A 176 -36.05 -24.15 12.79
CA SER A 176 -36.81 -22.96 12.37
C SER A 176 -36.97 -21.91 13.47
N ASN A 177 -36.95 -22.30 14.73
CA ASN A 177 -37.12 -21.37 15.86
C ASN A 177 -35.87 -20.49 16.06
N TYR A 178 -34.71 -20.92 15.58
CA TYR A 178 -33.46 -20.22 15.78
C TYR A 178 -33.12 -19.25 14.64
N VAL A 179 -33.70 -19.44 13.45
CA VAL A 179 -33.32 -18.71 12.23
C VAL A 179 -33.44 -17.20 12.37
N GLN A 180 -34.59 -16.72 12.94
CA GLN A 180 -34.83 -15.28 13.08
C GLN A 180 -33.81 -14.61 14.04
N ALA A 181 -33.53 -15.25 15.17
CA ALA A 181 -32.57 -14.77 16.15
C ALA A 181 -31.14 -14.81 15.59
N GLU A 182 -30.81 -15.85 14.84
CA GLU A 182 -29.53 -15.99 14.15
C GLU A 182 -29.29 -14.85 13.11
N ASP A 183 -30.29 -14.63 12.25
CA ASP A 183 -30.23 -13.55 11.25
C ASP A 183 -30.03 -12.18 11.91
N LYS A 184 -30.74 -11.92 13.03
CA LYS A 184 -30.61 -10.66 13.77
C LYS A 184 -29.23 -10.48 14.37
N VAL A 185 -28.68 -11.46 15.08
CA VAL A 185 -27.36 -11.43 15.70
C VAL A 185 -26.29 -11.18 14.65
N ILE A 186 -26.33 -11.93 13.54
CA ILE A 186 -25.32 -11.83 12.49
C ILE A 186 -25.38 -10.47 11.79
N THR A 187 -26.59 -9.94 11.56
CA THR A 187 -26.76 -8.60 10.99
C THR A 187 -26.19 -7.52 11.89
N GLU A 188 -26.44 -7.59 13.19
CA GLU A 188 -25.89 -6.63 14.16
C GLU A 188 -24.37 -6.68 14.21
N LEU A 189 -23.77 -7.88 14.24
CA LEU A 189 -22.32 -8.03 14.23
C LEU A 189 -21.67 -7.47 12.97
N LYS A 190 -22.29 -7.65 11.80
CA LYS A 190 -21.85 -7.05 10.54
C LYS A 190 -21.89 -5.53 10.60
N ASN A 191 -22.96 -4.95 11.14
CA ASN A 191 -23.12 -3.50 11.28
C ASN A 191 -22.06 -2.87 12.21
N ILE A 192 -21.62 -3.61 13.24
CA ILE A 192 -20.56 -3.18 14.17
C ILE A 192 -19.16 -3.32 13.53
N ASN A 193 -19.05 -4.05 12.44
CA ASN A 193 -17.78 -4.34 11.73
C ASN A 193 -16.71 -5.00 12.62
N LYS A 194 -17.12 -5.85 13.55
CA LYS A 194 -16.23 -6.66 14.38
C LYS A 194 -15.94 -8.01 13.72
N PRO A 195 -14.72 -8.54 13.83
CA PRO A 195 -14.42 -9.90 13.37
C PRO A 195 -15.25 -10.91 14.17
N PHE A 196 -15.94 -11.83 13.48
CA PHE A 196 -16.71 -12.89 14.12
C PHE A 196 -16.78 -14.13 13.24
N ILE A 197 -17.07 -15.25 13.89
CA ILE A 197 -17.34 -16.54 13.26
C ILE A 197 -18.63 -17.13 13.80
N VAL A 198 -19.17 -18.10 13.08
CA VAL A 198 -20.38 -18.83 13.49
C VAL A 198 -20.01 -20.26 13.81
N ILE A 199 -20.45 -20.74 14.98
CA ILE A 199 -20.36 -22.12 15.40
C ILE A 199 -21.73 -22.73 15.29
N MET A 200 -21.87 -23.79 14.51
CA MET A 200 -23.10 -24.58 14.45
C MET A 200 -22.97 -25.77 15.37
N ASN A 201 -23.61 -25.66 16.56
CA ASN A 201 -23.61 -26.72 17.54
C ASN A 201 -24.56 -27.87 17.12
N SER A 202 -23.99 -29.05 16.95
CA SER A 202 -24.69 -30.26 16.53
C SER A 202 -24.26 -31.47 17.34
N VAL A 203 -25.19 -32.40 17.56
CA VAL A 203 -24.88 -33.73 18.12
C VAL A 203 -24.06 -34.56 17.10
N HIS A 204 -24.27 -34.32 15.79
CA HIS A 204 -23.64 -35.05 14.71
C HIS A 204 -22.95 -34.10 13.71
N PRO A 205 -21.88 -33.40 14.11
CA PRO A 205 -21.27 -32.33 13.28
C PRO A 205 -20.72 -32.85 11.94
N MET A 206 -20.41 -34.13 11.82
CA MET A 206 -19.88 -34.76 10.59
C MET A 206 -20.97 -35.37 9.71
N ALA A 207 -22.24 -35.23 10.06
CA ALA A 207 -23.34 -35.68 9.20
C ALA A 207 -23.44 -34.82 7.94
N ASN A 208 -23.72 -35.45 6.79
CA ASN A 208 -23.83 -34.75 5.51
C ASN A 208 -24.84 -33.60 5.54
N GLU A 209 -25.96 -33.77 6.25
CA GLU A 209 -26.98 -32.74 6.42
C GLU A 209 -26.46 -31.54 7.18
N THR A 210 -25.71 -31.75 8.28
CA THR A 210 -25.09 -30.69 9.08
C THR A 210 -24.01 -29.95 8.28
N ILE A 211 -23.17 -30.67 7.54
CA ILE A 211 -22.15 -30.08 6.67
C ILE A 211 -22.82 -29.24 5.58
N SER A 212 -23.81 -29.77 4.86
CA SER A 212 -24.49 -29.02 3.80
C SER A 212 -25.20 -27.79 4.35
N MET A 213 -25.78 -27.86 5.57
CA MET A 213 -26.37 -26.72 6.23
C MET A 213 -25.32 -25.66 6.60
N SER A 214 -24.16 -26.07 7.11
CA SER A 214 -23.06 -25.15 7.44
C SER A 214 -22.51 -24.42 6.20
N GLU A 215 -22.40 -25.11 5.09
CA GLU A 215 -21.99 -24.53 3.81
C GLU A 215 -23.03 -23.52 3.27
N ALA A 216 -24.31 -23.86 3.33
CA ALA A 216 -25.39 -22.95 2.95
C ALA A 216 -25.41 -21.67 3.82
N LEU A 217 -25.19 -21.80 5.12
CA LEU A 217 -25.09 -20.65 6.02
C LEU A 217 -23.81 -19.83 5.78
N LYS A 218 -22.69 -20.49 5.47
CA LYS A 218 -21.44 -19.81 5.08
C LYS A 218 -21.64 -18.97 3.82
N GLU A 219 -22.32 -19.51 2.83
CA GLU A 219 -22.66 -18.78 1.60
C GLU A 219 -23.61 -17.61 1.89
N LYS A 220 -24.70 -17.87 2.67
CA LYS A 220 -25.68 -16.85 3.03
C LYS A 220 -25.08 -15.67 3.79
N TYR A 221 -24.23 -15.94 4.78
CA TYR A 221 -23.69 -14.90 5.65
C TYR A 221 -22.31 -14.37 5.23
N GLY A 222 -21.61 -15.07 4.35
CA GLY A 222 -20.26 -14.69 3.94
C GLY A 222 -19.23 -14.72 5.08
N VAL A 223 -19.43 -15.55 6.10
CA VAL A 223 -18.51 -15.74 7.23
C VAL A 223 -18.30 -17.24 7.49
N PRO A 224 -17.20 -17.65 8.13
CA PRO A 224 -16.99 -19.06 8.49
C PRO A 224 -18.11 -19.59 9.38
N VAL A 225 -18.61 -20.76 9.03
CA VAL A 225 -19.57 -21.53 9.84
C VAL A 225 -18.96 -22.89 10.12
N ILE A 226 -18.68 -23.17 11.40
CA ILE A 226 -17.95 -24.36 11.84
C ILE A 226 -18.95 -25.30 12.53
N PRO A 227 -19.30 -26.46 11.94
CA PRO A 227 -20.11 -27.47 12.60
C PRO A 227 -19.28 -28.20 13.66
N ILE A 228 -19.75 -28.23 14.92
CA ILE A 228 -19.02 -28.84 16.02
C ILE A 228 -19.99 -29.36 17.09
N SER A 229 -19.59 -30.39 17.82
CA SER A 229 -20.26 -30.79 19.05
C SER A 229 -19.64 -30.03 20.23
N VAL A 230 -20.31 -28.96 20.67
CA VAL A 230 -19.81 -28.13 21.79
C VAL A 230 -19.62 -28.93 23.08
N GLU A 231 -20.48 -29.93 23.35
CA GLU A 231 -20.34 -30.81 24.50
C GLU A 231 -19.05 -31.62 24.49
N ASN A 232 -18.62 -32.06 23.31
CA ASN A 232 -17.43 -32.91 23.13
C ASN A 232 -16.22 -32.12 22.61
N MET A 233 -16.23 -30.76 22.66
CA MET A 233 -15.21 -29.88 22.12
C MET A 233 -13.85 -30.08 22.80
N THR A 234 -12.83 -30.28 22.02
CA THR A 234 -11.43 -30.46 22.46
C THR A 234 -10.62 -29.16 22.34
N GLU A 235 -9.42 -29.15 22.89
CA GLU A 235 -8.46 -28.06 22.72
C GLU A 235 -8.13 -27.78 21.23
N ARG A 236 -8.02 -28.85 20.42
CA ARG A 236 -7.77 -28.73 18.98
C ARG A 236 -8.92 -27.98 18.28
N ASP A 237 -10.16 -28.30 18.63
CA ASP A 237 -11.32 -27.63 18.07
C ASP A 237 -11.35 -26.14 18.42
N ILE A 238 -10.98 -25.80 19.67
CA ILE A 238 -10.89 -24.40 20.11
C ILE A 238 -9.78 -23.67 19.34
N THR A 239 -8.63 -24.30 19.14
CA THR A 239 -7.51 -23.73 18.38
C THR A 239 -7.91 -23.43 16.94
N GLU A 240 -8.65 -24.33 16.28
CA GLU A 240 -9.15 -24.11 14.91
C GLU A 240 -10.18 -22.99 14.87
N ILE A 241 -11.07 -22.90 15.86
CA ILE A 241 -12.04 -21.80 16.03
C ILE A 241 -11.32 -20.46 16.15
N LEU A 242 -10.28 -20.36 16.98
CA LEU A 242 -9.51 -19.13 17.15
C LEU A 242 -8.70 -18.76 15.90
N LYS A 243 -8.20 -19.75 15.19
CA LYS A 243 -7.52 -19.56 13.92
C LYS A 243 -8.46 -18.99 12.85
N GLU A 244 -9.61 -19.61 12.65
CA GLU A 244 -10.62 -19.09 11.70
C GLU A 244 -11.08 -17.67 12.10
N ALA A 245 -11.21 -17.39 13.40
CA ALA A 245 -11.54 -16.06 13.89
C ALA A 245 -10.42 -15.03 13.62
N LEU A 246 -9.16 -15.43 13.72
CA LEU A 246 -8.00 -14.57 13.36
C LEU A 246 -8.04 -14.17 11.88
N TYR A 247 -8.44 -15.08 11.00
CA TYR A 247 -8.56 -14.80 9.57
C TYR A 247 -9.72 -13.85 9.21
N GLU A 248 -10.66 -13.59 10.13
CA GLU A 248 -11.73 -12.59 9.95
C GLU A 248 -11.31 -11.16 10.29
N PHE A 249 -10.11 -10.93 10.80
CA PHE A 249 -9.59 -9.59 11.01
C PHE A 249 -9.35 -8.89 9.67
N PRO A 250 -9.56 -7.55 9.61
CA PRO A 250 -9.26 -6.77 8.41
C PRO A 250 -7.77 -6.80 8.10
N VAL A 251 -7.44 -6.64 6.82
CA VAL A 251 -6.07 -6.34 6.39
C VAL A 251 -5.84 -4.85 6.59
N ASP A 252 -4.86 -4.50 7.43
CA ASP A 252 -4.55 -3.11 7.75
C ASP A 252 -3.61 -2.50 6.71
N HIS A 253 -2.68 -3.30 6.19
CA HIS A 253 -1.67 -2.81 5.25
C HIS A 253 -1.31 -3.85 4.20
N VAL A 254 -1.23 -3.41 2.93
CA VAL A 254 -0.71 -4.21 1.81
C VAL A 254 0.52 -3.52 1.25
N GLU A 255 1.67 -4.15 1.38
CA GLU A 255 2.94 -3.70 0.84
C GLU A 255 3.24 -4.39 -0.48
N PHE A 256 3.67 -3.62 -1.49
CA PHE A 256 4.12 -4.16 -2.75
C PHE A 256 5.64 -4.02 -2.89
N ASN A 257 6.31 -5.16 -3.01
CA ASN A 257 7.72 -5.21 -3.32
C ASN A 257 7.89 -5.39 -4.84
N ILE A 258 8.35 -4.34 -5.50
CA ILE A 258 8.59 -4.31 -6.95
C ILE A 258 10.08 -4.10 -7.22
N PRO A 259 10.60 -4.42 -8.42
CA PRO A 259 11.98 -4.11 -8.76
C PRO A 259 12.30 -2.62 -8.59
N ASP A 260 13.37 -2.30 -7.88
CA ASP A 260 13.77 -0.93 -7.54
C ASP A 260 13.84 0.00 -8.76
N TRP A 261 14.32 -0.53 -9.89
CA TRP A 261 14.43 0.22 -11.12
C TRP A 261 13.07 0.62 -11.72
N VAL A 262 12.00 -0.15 -11.51
CA VAL A 262 10.64 0.24 -11.87
C VAL A 262 10.18 1.42 -11.01
N GLY A 263 10.53 1.41 -9.72
CA GLY A 263 10.24 2.49 -8.79
C GLY A 263 10.81 3.84 -9.22
N VAL A 264 12.00 3.85 -9.82
CA VAL A 264 12.72 5.07 -10.29
C VAL A 264 12.15 5.65 -11.58
N LEU A 265 11.40 4.87 -12.38
CA LEU A 265 10.77 5.36 -13.62
C LEU A 265 9.82 6.53 -13.32
N LYS A 266 9.66 7.43 -14.30
CA LYS A 266 8.69 8.53 -14.20
C LYS A 266 7.29 7.99 -13.94
N SER A 267 6.47 8.77 -13.25
CA SER A 267 5.11 8.36 -12.88
C SER A 267 4.21 8.08 -14.09
N ASP A 268 4.45 8.74 -15.22
CA ASP A 268 3.73 8.57 -16.50
C ASP A 268 4.29 7.45 -17.38
N HIS A 269 5.37 6.78 -16.97
CA HIS A 269 5.99 5.72 -17.75
C HIS A 269 5.03 4.52 -17.91
N PRO A 270 4.79 4.03 -19.15
CA PRO A 270 3.80 2.97 -19.41
C PRO A 270 4.03 1.70 -18.57
N LEU A 271 5.28 1.27 -18.43
CA LEU A 271 5.63 0.10 -17.63
C LEU A 271 5.25 0.29 -16.14
N LYS A 272 5.56 1.45 -15.57
CA LYS A 272 5.20 1.75 -14.17
C LYS A 272 3.70 1.75 -13.97
N GLN A 273 2.95 2.28 -14.94
CA GLN A 273 1.48 2.26 -14.89
C GLN A 273 0.93 0.83 -14.91
N LYS A 274 1.47 -0.08 -15.71
CA LYS A 274 1.08 -1.50 -15.72
C LYS A 274 1.29 -2.18 -14.36
N PHE A 275 2.41 -1.90 -13.67
CA PHE A 275 2.61 -2.39 -12.31
C PHE A 275 1.55 -1.83 -11.35
N ILE A 276 1.27 -0.52 -11.41
CA ILE A 276 0.27 0.14 -10.57
C ILE A 276 -1.14 -0.41 -10.83
N GLU A 277 -1.51 -0.64 -12.08
CA GLU A 277 -2.79 -1.24 -12.45
C GLU A 277 -2.91 -2.64 -11.87
N LYS A 278 -1.87 -3.47 -12.02
CA LYS A 278 -1.87 -4.83 -11.47
C LYS A 278 -1.92 -4.85 -9.93
N MET A 279 -1.23 -3.93 -9.27
CA MET A 279 -1.35 -3.75 -7.81
C MET A 279 -2.79 -3.45 -7.41
N LYS A 280 -3.45 -2.51 -8.09
CA LYS A 280 -4.84 -2.14 -7.81
C LYS A 280 -5.79 -3.31 -8.02
N GLU A 281 -5.66 -4.01 -9.15
CA GLU A 281 -6.48 -5.19 -9.45
C GLU A 281 -6.35 -6.30 -8.40
N SER A 282 -5.13 -6.54 -7.91
CA SER A 282 -4.87 -7.61 -6.95
C SER A 282 -5.53 -7.39 -5.59
N ILE A 283 -5.81 -6.13 -5.20
CA ILE A 283 -6.36 -5.81 -3.87
C ILE A 283 -7.86 -5.47 -3.87
N VAL A 284 -8.53 -5.46 -5.02
CA VAL A 284 -9.96 -5.03 -5.15
C VAL A 284 -10.90 -5.75 -4.19
N ASN A 285 -10.64 -7.02 -3.86
CA ASN A 285 -11.49 -7.85 -3.01
C ASN A 285 -10.77 -8.35 -1.75
N VAL A 286 -9.80 -7.60 -1.24
CA VAL A 286 -9.00 -7.98 -0.08
C VAL A 286 -9.37 -7.09 1.09
N ASP A 287 -10.39 -7.52 1.83
CA ASP A 287 -10.84 -6.81 3.04
C ASP A 287 -10.33 -7.48 4.32
N LYS A 288 -10.23 -8.80 4.32
CA LYS A 288 -9.88 -9.63 5.49
C LYS A 288 -8.67 -10.51 5.21
N LEU A 289 -7.99 -10.95 6.28
CA LEU A 289 -6.83 -11.85 6.17
C LEU A 289 -7.14 -13.14 5.39
N ARG A 290 -8.36 -13.68 5.48
CA ARG A 290 -8.78 -14.85 4.69
C ARG A 290 -8.82 -14.60 3.18
N ASP A 291 -9.05 -13.34 2.76
CA ASP A 291 -9.16 -12.99 1.34
C ASP A 291 -7.78 -12.99 0.68
N VAL A 292 -6.72 -12.89 1.49
CA VAL A 292 -5.33 -12.92 1.02
C VAL A 292 -5.00 -14.21 0.25
N GLU A 293 -5.57 -15.35 0.67
CA GLU A 293 -5.36 -16.63 -0.04
C GLU A 293 -5.97 -16.64 -1.44
N ASN A 294 -6.94 -15.76 -1.71
CA ASN A 294 -7.68 -15.66 -2.97
C ASN A 294 -7.26 -14.45 -3.81
N ILE A 295 -6.17 -13.77 -3.45
CA ILE A 295 -5.65 -12.64 -4.23
C ILE A 295 -5.39 -13.09 -5.67
N ASN A 296 -5.98 -12.38 -6.62
CA ASN A 296 -5.77 -12.66 -8.04
C ASN A 296 -4.40 -12.15 -8.51
N LEU A 297 -3.41 -13.04 -8.50
CA LEU A 297 -2.06 -12.80 -9.01
C LEU A 297 -1.86 -13.39 -10.41
N ASN A 298 -2.95 -13.59 -11.18
CA ASN A 298 -2.87 -14.11 -12.55
C ASN A 298 -2.19 -13.08 -13.47
N LEU A 299 -1.21 -13.54 -14.27
CA LEU A 299 -0.37 -12.74 -15.15
C LEU A 299 -0.64 -13.02 -16.65
N GLU A 300 -1.75 -13.70 -16.99
CA GLU A 300 -2.03 -14.11 -18.37
C GLU A 300 -2.04 -12.94 -19.36
N ASP A 301 -2.41 -11.74 -18.90
CA ASP A 301 -2.47 -10.52 -19.71
C ASP A 301 -1.24 -9.59 -19.54
N ASN A 302 -0.18 -10.04 -18.82
CA ASN A 302 0.95 -9.18 -18.46
C ASN A 302 2.28 -9.85 -18.81
N SER A 303 2.87 -9.47 -19.94
CA SER A 303 4.17 -9.98 -20.38
C SER A 303 5.35 -9.37 -19.62
N GLU A 304 5.16 -8.22 -18.99
CA GLU A 304 6.19 -7.45 -18.32
C GLU A 304 6.44 -7.90 -16.87
N ILE A 305 5.40 -8.43 -16.21
CA ILE A 305 5.54 -9.00 -14.87
C ILE A 305 5.69 -10.50 -14.99
N THR A 306 6.87 -11.02 -14.64
CA THR A 306 7.19 -12.45 -14.81
C THR A 306 6.64 -13.31 -13.68
N LYS A 307 6.57 -12.76 -12.45
CA LYS A 307 6.02 -13.43 -11.28
C LYS A 307 5.34 -12.44 -10.36
N ALA A 308 4.25 -12.90 -9.74
CA ALA A 308 3.61 -12.22 -8.64
C ALA A 308 3.22 -13.27 -7.58
N TYR A 309 3.59 -13.02 -6.32
CA TYR A 309 3.31 -13.95 -5.22
C TYR A 309 3.29 -13.24 -3.88
N ILE A 310 2.61 -13.83 -2.91
CA ILE A 310 2.62 -13.37 -1.53
C ILE A 310 3.94 -13.82 -0.90
N SER A 311 4.81 -12.88 -0.59
CA SER A 311 6.12 -13.15 0.02
C SER A 311 6.08 -13.18 1.54
N LYS A 312 5.15 -12.44 2.16
CA LYS A 312 4.97 -12.40 3.62
C LYS A 312 3.50 -12.18 3.96
N LEU A 313 3.01 -12.91 4.95
CA LEU A 313 1.75 -12.65 5.64
C LEU A 313 2.06 -12.49 7.13
N ASP A 314 1.88 -11.29 7.65
CA ASP A 314 2.07 -10.97 9.06
C ASP A 314 0.70 -10.86 9.74
N THR A 315 0.27 -11.94 10.35
CA THR A 315 -1.02 -12.01 11.05
C THR A 315 -1.04 -11.17 12.34
N ASP A 316 0.13 -10.89 12.92
CA ASP A 316 0.27 -10.07 14.12
C ASP A 316 -0.14 -8.61 13.84
N ASN A 317 0.32 -8.07 12.71
CA ASN A 317 0.10 -6.68 12.30
C ASN A 317 -0.97 -6.53 11.21
N SER A 318 -1.59 -7.62 10.76
CA SER A 318 -2.52 -7.60 9.60
C SER A 318 -1.88 -7.06 8.31
N GLU A 319 -0.61 -7.36 8.08
CA GLU A 319 0.16 -6.88 6.94
C GLU A 319 0.40 -8.00 5.93
N VAL A 320 0.29 -7.66 4.66
CA VAL A 320 0.55 -8.55 3.53
C VAL A 320 1.59 -7.93 2.63
N THR A 321 2.65 -8.67 2.30
CA THR A 321 3.64 -8.24 1.32
C THR A 321 3.50 -9.07 0.05
N ILE A 322 3.23 -8.42 -1.07
CA ILE A 322 3.13 -9.01 -2.40
C ILE A 322 4.39 -8.62 -3.18
N THR A 323 5.12 -9.62 -3.68
CA THR A 323 6.30 -9.39 -4.51
C THR A 323 5.94 -9.59 -5.98
N MET A 324 6.32 -8.62 -6.81
CA MET A 324 6.20 -8.68 -8.26
C MET A 324 7.58 -8.57 -8.89
N GLU A 325 7.90 -9.49 -9.80
CA GLU A 325 9.19 -9.57 -10.47
C GLU A 325 9.04 -9.22 -11.96
N ALA A 326 10.08 -8.65 -12.54
CA ALA A 326 10.22 -8.43 -13.98
C ALA A 326 11.45 -9.14 -14.50
N SER A 327 11.53 -9.36 -15.82
CA SER A 327 12.70 -10.01 -16.42
C SER A 327 13.89 -9.07 -16.55
N ASP A 328 15.10 -9.64 -16.57
CA ASP A 328 16.34 -8.92 -16.83
C ASP A 328 16.39 -8.34 -18.26
N GLU A 329 15.73 -9.00 -19.21
CA GLU A 329 15.60 -8.54 -20.59
C GLU A 329 14.84 -7.20 -20.64
N LEU A 330 13.74 -7.10 -19.91
CA LEU A 330 12.95 -5.87 -19.82
C LEU A 330 13.75 -4.72 -19.19
N PHE A 331 14.53 -5.02 -18.14
CA PHE A 331 15.44 -4.03 -17.56
C PHE A 331 16.45 -3.51 -18.60
N ASN A 332 17.05 -4.40 -19.40
CA ASN A 332 18.00 -4.02 -20.42
C ASN A 332 17.36 -3.17 -21.54
N GLU A 333 16.13 -3.46 -21.93
CA GLU A 333 15.37 -2.63 -22.89
C GLU A 333 15.10 -1.23 -22.35
N ILE A 334 14.67 -1.10 -21.12
CA ILE A 334 14.45 0.19 -20.47
C ILE A 334 15.77 0.95 -20.34
N LEU A 335 16.84 0.28 -19.92
CA LEU A 335 18.16 0.88 -19.81
C LEU A 335 18.65 1.43 -21.17
N LYS A 336 18.46 0.64 -22.24
CA LYS A 336 18.75 1.09 -23.61
C LYS A 336 17.94 2.33 -24.00
N SER A 337 16.67 2.39 -23.66
CA SER A 337 15.82 3.55 -23.96
C SER A 337 16.26 4.83 -23.23
N VAL A 338 16.75 4.68 -22.00
CA VAL A 338 17.21 5.81 -21.16
C VAL A 338 18.58 6.29 -21.61
N VAL A 339 19.49 5.38 -21.94
CA VAL A 339 20.89 5.68 -22.27
C VAL A 339 21.11 6.00 -23.76
N GLY A 340 20.18 5.54 -24.62
CA GLY A 340 20.27 5.68 -26.07
C GLY A 340 21.27 4.72 -26.75
N THR A 341 21.90 3.82 -25.98
CA THR A 341 22.85 2.81 -26.50
C THR A 341 22.55 1.45 -25.90
N SER A 342 22.88 0.37 -26.62
CA SER A 342 22.71 -1.00 -26.13
C SER A 342 23.73 -1.30 -25.03
N VAL A 343 23.25 -1.77 -23.89
CA VAL A 343 24.05 -2.22 -22.75
C VAL A 343 23.84 -3.73 -22.60
N ASN A 344 24.83 -4.52 -23.06
CA ASN A 344 24.73 -5.98 -23.07
C ASN A 344 25.59 -6.65 -21.99
N SER A 345 26.43 -5.87 -21.31
CA SER A 345 27.33 -6.38 -20.29
C SER A 345 27.54 -5.36 -19.17
N LYS A 346 28.01 -5.84 -18.00
CA LYS A 346 28.44 -4.96 -16.90
C LYS A 346 29.58 -4.01 -17.32
N GLY A 347 30.41 -4.41 -18.30
CA GLY A 347 31.47 -3.57 -18.86
C GLY A 347 30.87 -2.39 -19.63
N ASP A 348 29.85 -2.63 -20.45
CA ASP A 348 29.15 -1.57 -21.19
C ASP A 348 28.51 -0.58 -20.24
N LEU A 349 27.85 -1.10 -19.20
CA LEU A 349 27.23 -0.27 -18.15
C LEU A 349 28.28 0.63 -17.47
N LEU A 350 29.43 0.07 -17.11
CA LEU A 350 30.50 0.83 -16.47
C LEU A 350 31.02 1.93 -17.40
N LYS A 351 31.17 1.62 -18.70
CA LYS A 351 31.58 2.60 -19.70
C LYS A 351 30.59 3.76 -19.82
N VAL A 352 29.29 3.44 -19.89
CA VAL A 352 28.23 4.45 -19.89
C VAL A 352 28.32 5.36 -18.66
N PHE A 353 28.50 4.80 -17.46
CA PHE A 353 28.66 5.60 -16.25
C PHE A 353 29.93 6.48 -16.29
N GLN A 354 31.02 6.00 -16.88
CA GLN A 354 32.23 6.81 -17.07
C GLN A 354 31.94 8.00 -17.99
N ASP A 355 31.35 7.74 -19.17
CA ASP A 355 31.01 8.79 -20.17
C ASP A 355 30.02 9.82 -19.55
N VAL A 356 29.00 9.37 -18.84
CA VAL A 356 28.05 10.26 -18.15
C VAL A 356 28.74 11.05 -17.04
N SER A 357 29.66 10.45 -16.30
CA SER A 357 30.41 11.13 -15.23
C SER A 357 31.33 12.21 -15.78
N GLU A 358 32.01 11.93 -16.86
CA GLU A 358 32.87 12.92 -17.58
C GLU A 358 32.01 14.05 -18.13
N GLY A 359 30.95 13.74 -18.88
CA GLY A 359 30.03 14.75 -19.41
C GLY A 359 29.35 15.58 -18.32
N ARG A 360 28.99 14.98 -17.16
CA ARG A 360 28.47 15.70 -16.00
C ARG A 360 29.49 16.67 -15.42
N SER A 361 30.73 16.24 -15.29
CA SER A 361 31.82 17.10 -14.80
C SER A 361 32.03 18.33 -15.70
N GLU A 362 32.04 18.12 -17.03
CA GLU A 362 32.12 19.21 -18.01
C GLU A 362 30.90 20.14 -17.92
N TYR A 363 29.69 19.58 -17.91
CA TYR A 363 28.46 20.36 -17.79
C TYR A 363 28.42 21.21 -16.51
N GLU A 364 28.71 20.63 -15.33
CA GLU A 364 28.72 21.39 -14.07
C GLU A 364 29.75 22.53 -14.11
N SER A 365 30.87 22.38 -14.85
CA SER A 365 31.86 23.45 -15.02
C SER A 365 31.33 24.65 -15.81
N ILE A 366 30.38 24.45 -16.73
CA ILE A 366 29.84 25.50 -17.61
C ILE A 366 28.44 25.95 -17.25
N LYS A 367 27.69 25.16 -16.44
CA LYS A 367 26.31 25.38 -16.10
C LYS A 367 25.99 26.78 -15.56
N GLY A 368 26.88 27.31 -14.70
CA GLY A 368 26.74 28.66 -14.14
C GLY A 368 26.82 29.74 -15.23
N ALA A 369 27.80 29.62 -16.12
CA ALA A 369 27.97 30.54 -17.24
C ALA A 369 26.81 30.43 -18.24
N LEU A 370 26.35 29.21 -18.54
CA LEU A 370 25.20 28.98 -19.41
C LEU A 370 23.92 29.63 -18.87
N LYS A 371 23.66 29.49 -17.55
CA LYS A 371 22.52 30.16 -16.89
C LYS A 371 22.63 31.69 -17.02
N GLN A 372 23.83 32.27 -16.84
CA GLN A 372 24.06 33.70 -17.02
C GLN A 372 23.81 34.15 -18.46
N VAL A 373 24.25 33.36 -19.45
CA VAL A 373 24.00 33.67 -20.87
C VAL A 373 22.50 33.76 -21.16
N TYR A 374 21.69 32.82 -20.65
CA TYR A 374 20.24 32.86 -20.88
C TYR A 374 19.56 34.05 -20.18
N GLN A 375 20.09 34.47 -19.03
CA GLN A 375 19.51 35.58 -18.26
C GLN A 375 19.94 36.95 -18.73
N THR A 376 21.24 37.12 -19.10
CA THR A 376 21.86 38.44 -19.34
C THR A 376 22.46 38.59 -20.73
N GLY A 377 22.46 37.55 -21.55
CA GLY A 377 23.14 37.55 -22.84
C GLY A 377 24.64 37.26 -22.78
N TYR A 378 25.23 37.17 -21.56
CA TYR A 378 26.67 36.96 -21.40
C TYR A 378 26.99 36.10 -20.18
N GLY A 379 27.91 35.15 -20.34
CA GLY A 379 28.31 34.24 -19.25
C GLY A 379 29.82 33.97 -19.28
N ILE A 380 30.43 33.72 -18.13
CA ILE A 380 31.86 33.47 -17.98
C ILE A 380 32.07 32.17 -17.21
N VAL A 381 32.83 31.25 -17.80
CA VAL A 381 33.38 30.08 -17.11
C VAL A 381 34.72 30.46 -16.52
N LEU A 382 34.82 30.39 -15.21
CA LEU A 382 36.07 30.68 -14.50
C LEU A 382 37.07 29.55 -14.70
N PRO A 383 38.37 29.87 -14.84
CA PRO A 383 39.40 28.85 -14.95
C PRO A 383 39.53 28.01 -13.68
N ARG A 384 39.79 26.72 -13.83
CA ARG A 384 40.10 25.84 -12.69
C ARG A 384 41.54 26.14 -12.21
N ILE A 385 41.81 25.84 -10.91
CA ILE A 385 43.14 26.00 -10.34
C ILE A 385 44.18 25.16 -11.11
N THR A 386 43.78 24.00 -11.61
CA THR A 386 44.62 23.12 -12.46
C THR A 386 45.04 23.76 -13.78
N ASP A 387 44.24 24.69 -14.31
CA ASP A 387 44.48 25.34 -15.59
C ASP A 387 45.31 26.65 -15.44
N MET A 388 45.59 27.01 -14.20
CA MET A 388 46.37 28.21 -13.85
C MET A 388 47.86 27.90 -13.93
N LYS A 389 48.58 28.72 -14.64
CA LYS A 389 50.06 28.69 -14.73
C LYS A 389 50.63 29.84 -13.94
N LEU A 390 51.45 29.55 -12.93
CA LEU A 390 52.17 30.54 -12.13
C LEU A 390 53.49 30.85 -12.86
N GLU A 391 53.75 32.15 -13.17
CA GLU A 391 55.03 32.60 -13.67
C GLU A 391 56.06 32.68 -12.52
N LYS A 392 57.37 32.70 -12.85
CA LYS A 392 58.40 32.81 -11.81
C LYS A 392 58.20 34.09 -11.00
N PRO A 393 58.28 34.01 -9.68
CA PRO A 393 58.19 35.20 -8.83
C PRO A 393 59.32 36.20 -9.15
N GLU A 394 58.94 37.49 -9.24
CA GLU A 394 59.87 38.58 -9.48
C GLU A 394 59.99 39.46 -8.23
N ILE A 395 61.22 39.91 -7.93
CA ILE A 395 61.42 40.88 -6.86
C ILE A 395 61.09 42.28 -7.41
N ILE A 396 60.23 42.99 -6.75
CA ILE A 396 59.86 44.38 -7.09
C ILE A 396 60.32 45.33 -6.02
N LYS A 397 60.69 46.56 -6.39
CA LYS A 397 61.07 47.64 -5.46
C LYS A 397 60.06 48.78 -5.63
N GLN A 398 59.43 49.19 -4.54
CA GLN A 398 58.45 50.27 -4.53
C GLN A 398 58.71 51.18 -3.31
N GLY A 399 59.05 52.47 -3.59
CA GLY A 399 59.23 53.44 -2.53
C GLY A 399 60.26 53.08 -1.45
N GLY A 400 61.36 52.41 -1.82
CA GLY A 400 62.42 51.98 -0.88
C GLY A 400 62.19 50.63 -0.19
N ARG A 401 61.07 49.96 -0.42
CA ARG A 401 60.75 48.61 0.10
C ARG A 401 60.81 47.57 -1.02
N PHE A 402 61.21 46.35 -0.66
CA PHE A 402 61.20 45.20 -1.59
C PHE A 402 59.93 44.36 -1.36
N GLY A 403 59.35 43.91 -2.45
CA GLY A 403 58.20 43.01 -2.46
C GLY A 403 58.38 41.88 -3.48
N ILE A 404 57.47 40.90 -3.47
CA ILE A 404 57.43 39.81 -4.43
C ILE A 404 56.23 40.02 -5.33
N LYS A 405 56.42 40.00 -6.64
CA LYS A 405 55.34 39.98 -7.63
C LYS A 405 55.09 38.56 -8.08
N LEU A 406 53.88 38.07 -7.82
CA LEU A 406 53.37 36.80 -8.29
C LEU A 406 52.45 37.08 -9.49
N LYS A 407 52.64 36.39 -10.58
CA LYS A 407 51.81 36.51 -11.77
C LYS A 407 51.32 35.14 -12.21
N ALA A 408 50.01 34.99 -12.31
CA ALA A 408 49.38 33.78 -12.80
C ALA A 408 48.65 34.06 -14.11
N LYS A 409 48.65 33.08 -15.01
CA LYS A 409 47.89 33.10 -16.26
C LYS A 409 46.92 31.97 -16.25
N ALA A 410 45.66 32.22 -16.65
CA ALA A 410 44.64 31.24 -16.82
C ALA A 410 43.73 31.63 -17.99
N SER A 411 43.13 30.65 -18.63
CA SER A 411 42.17 30.86 -19.71
C SER A 411 40.74 30.78 -19.16
N SER A 412 39.93 31.79 -19.41
CA SER A 412 38.49 31.78 -19.17
C SER A 412 37.73 31.54 -20.45
N VAL A 413 36.56 30.91 -20.38
CA VAL A 413 35.63 30.74 -21.50
C VAL A 413 34.51 31.78 -21.39
N HIS A 414 34.27 32.53 -22.46
CA HIS A 414 33.25 33.54 -22.57
C HIS A 414 32.17 33.08 -23.55
N MET A 415 30.91 33.06 -23.08
CA MET A 415 29.75 32.70 -23.86
C MET A 415 28.89 33.94 -24.10
N ILE A 416 28.44 34.15 -25.33
CA ILE A 416 27.65 35.31 -25.73
C ILE A 416 26.42 34.82 -26.48
N LYS A 417 25.23 35.28 -26.07
CA LYS A 417 23.99 35.05 -26.79
C LYS A 417 23.86 36.10 -27.90
N VAL A 418 23.63 35.64 -29.10
CA VAL A 418 23.47 36.48 -30.29
C VAL A 418 22.18 36.09 -30.99
N ASP A 419 21.36 37.06 -31.34
CA ASP A 419 20.14 36.83 -32.12
C ASP A 419 20.52 36.80 -33.62
N VAL A 420 20.10 35.74 -34.30
CA VAL A 420 20.36 35.52 -35.72
C VAL A 420 19.03 35.47 -36.46
N GLU A 421 18.84 36.35 -37.41
CA GLU A 421 17.65 36.40 -38.27
C GLU A 421 17.95 35.70 -39.60
N SER A 422 17.01 34.85 -40.07
CA SER A 422 17.06 34.25 -41.39
C SER A 422 15.75 34.56 -42.11
N SER A 423 15.84 35.03 -43.35
CA SER A 423 14.68 35.23 -44.21
C SER A 423 14.74 34.21 -45.37
N PHE A 424 13.62 33.64 -45.66
CA PHE A 424 13.40 32.80 -46.84
C PHE A 424 12.37 33.46 -47.73
N GLU A 425 12.77 33.84 -48.93
CA GLU A 425 11.98 34.62 -49.88
C GLU A 425 11.75 33.82 -51.17
N PRO A 426 10.83 32.82 -51.18
CA PRO A 426 10.57 32.02 -52.35
C PRO A 426 9.78 32.84 -53.38
N ILE A 427 10.25 32.87 -54.64
CA ILE A 427 9.52 33.47 -55.76
C ILE A 427 8.58 32.41 -56.34
N ILE A 428 7.27 32.61 -56.20
CA ILE A 428 6.24 31.58 -56.51
C ILE A 428 5.50 31.86 -57.81
N GLY A 429 5.59 33.05 -58.33
CA GLY A 429 4.91 33.42 -59.60
C GLY A 429 3.92 34.56 -59.43
N SER A 430 2.60 34.33 -59.34
CA SER A 430 1.58 35.38 -59.25
C SER A 430 1.24 35.75 -57.80
N GLU A 431 0.74 36.95 -57.59
CA GLU A 431 0.26 37.43 -56.29
C GLU A 431 -0.83 36.49 -55.70
N VAL A 432 -1.68 35.90 -56.54
CA VAL A 432 -2.74 34.96 -56.12
C VAL A 432 -2.10 33.69 -55.54
N GLN A 433 -1.14 33.10 -56.23
CA GLN A 433 -0.45 31.89 -55.77
C GLN A 433 0.35 32.15 -54.49
N SER A 434 0.90 33.36 -54.32
CA SER A 434 1.58 33.74 -53.06
C SER A 434 0.59 33.84 -51.89
N LYS A 435 -0.60 34.37 -52.11
CA LYS A 435 -1.65 34.41 -51.11
C LYS A 435 -2.15 33.00 -50.71
N GLU A 436 -2.36 32.13 -51.70
CA GLU A 436 -2.75 30.74 -51.50
C GLU A 436 -1.71 29.98 -50.65
N LEU A 437 -0.43 30.22 -50.84
CA LEU A 437 0.64 29.62 -50.03
C LEU A 437 0.64 30.17 -48.58
N ILE A 438 0.45 31.48 -48.41
CA ILE A 438 0.31 32.08 -47.10
C ILE A 438 -0.89 31.49 -46.37
N ASP A 439 -2.04 31.39 -47.03
CA ASP A 439 -3.26 30.78 -46.48
C ASP A 439 -3.04 29.30 -46.15
N TYR A 440 -2.30 28.57 -46.96
CA TYR A 440 -1.95 27.18 -46.69
C TYR A 440 -1.08 27.05 -45.42
N ILE A 441 -0.05 27.87 -45.27
CA ILE A 441 0.81 27.88 -44.09
C ILE A 441 0.05 28.32 -42.84
N MET A 442 -0.91 29.25 -42.99
CA MET A 442 -1.67 29.82 -41.88
C MET A 442 -2.97 29.05 -41.52
N LYS A 443 -3.45 28.18 -42.42
CA LYS A 443 -4.77 27.58 -42.34
C LYS A 443 -4.97 26.55 -41.22
N ASP A 444 -3.90 25.96 -40.67
CA ASP A 444 -3.94 24.95 -39.60
C ASP A 444 -3.40 25.47 -38.25
N ASN A 445 -3.31 26.80 -38.05
CA ASN A 445 -2.35 27.35 -37.10
C ASN A 445 -2.96 28.18 -35.96
N GLU A 446 -3.68 27.51 -35.10
CA GLU A 446 -3.77 27.90 -33.68
C GLU A 446 -2.55 27.38 -32.89
N ASP A 447 -1.74 26.44 -33.47
CA ASP A 447 -0.59 25.82 -32.80
C ASP A 447 0.73 26.17 -33.54
N PRO A 448 1.62 26.97 -32.92
CA PRO A 448 2.90 27.38 -33.54
C PRO A 448 3.78 26.19 -33.95
N GLU A 449 3.70 25.03 -33.28
CA GLU A 449 4.54 23.87 -33.62
C GLU A 449 4.15 23.27 -34.98
N LYS A 450 2.90 23.35 -35.40
CA LYS A 450 2.43 22.83 -36.68
C LYS A 450 2.92 23.67 -37.86
N ILE A 451 3.11 25.00 -37.69
CA ILE A 451 3.68 25.87 -38.71
C ILE A 451 5.06 25.39 -39.14
N TRP A 452 5.89 25.00 -38.17
CA TRP A 452 7.27 24.53 -38.44
C TRP A 452 7.31 23.20 -39.20
N GLN A 453 6.26 22.41 -39.17
CA GLN A 453 6.12 21.13 -39.88
C GLN A 453 5.51 21.28 -41.28
N SER A 454 5.00 22.50 -41.64
CA SER A 454 4.43 22.74 -42.96
C SER A 454 5.47 22.54 -44.05
N GLU A 455 5.10 21.82 -45.11
CA GLU A 455 6.00 21.53 -46.23
C GLU A 455 5.93 22.64 -47.28
N ILE A 456 7.06 23.20 -47.63
CA ILE A 456 7.25 24.18 -48.71
C ILE A 456 8.25 23.57 -49.72
N PHE A 457 7.82 23.34 -50.94
CA PHE A 457 8.63 22.70 -51.99
C PHE A 457 9.24 21.34 -51.59
N GLY A 458 8.47 20.51 -50.83
CA GLY A 458 8.90 19.19 -50.43
C GLY A 458 9.87 19.15 -49.26
N ARG A 459 10.02 20.26 -48.53
CA ARG A 459 10.87 20.38 -47.35
C ARG A 459 10.10 21.09 -46.23
N SER A 460 10.32 20.71 -44.99
CA SER A 460 9.69 21.40 -43.88
C SER A 460 10.23 22.82 -43.69
N LEU A 461 9.35 23.73 -43.25
CA LEU A 461 9.75 25.11 -42.95
C LEU A 461 10.89 25.14 -41.90
N ASN A 462 10.84 24.23 -40.93
CA ASN A 462 11.90 24.08 -39.92
C ASN A 462 13.28 23.81 -40.56
N GLU A 463 13.36 22.85 -41.50
CA GLU A 463 14.61 22.52 -42.17
C GLU A 463 15.16 23.71 -42.95
N ILE A 464 14.29 24.42 -43.68
CA ILE A 464 14.70 25.57 -44.50
C ILE A 464 15.27 26.71 -43.62
N VAL A 465 14.55 27.04 -42.56
CA VAL A 465 14.97 28.12 -41.63
C VAL A 465 16.24 27.73 -40.88
N GLN A 466 16.34 26.47 -40.44
CA GLN A 466 17.50 25.96 -39.73
C GLN A 466 18.78 26.03 -40.62
N GLU A 467 18.67 25.61 -41.88
CA GLU A 467 19.79 25.75 -42.83
C GLU A 467 20.14 27.21 -43.09
N GLY A 468 19.15 28.10 -43.22
CA GLY A 468 19.41 29.54 -43.41
C GLY A 468 20.14 30.16 -42.24
N ILE A 469 19.78 29.81 -41.00
CA ILE A 469 20.48 30.26 -39.79
C ILE A 469 21.88 29.66 -39.72
N GLN A 470 22.05 28.37 -40.01
CA GLN A 470 23.33 27.69 -39.99
C GLN A 470 24.31 28.26 -41.06
N ALA A 471 23.78 28.56 -42.23
CA ALA A 471 24.56 29.21 -43.28
C ALA A 471 25.09 30.58 -42.83
N LYS A 472 24.25 31.43 -42.23
CA LYS A 472 24.67 32.73 -41.70
C LYS A 472 25.71 32.62 -40.57
N LEU A 473 25.55 31.66 -39.67
CA LEU A 473 26.50 31.42 -38.57
C LEU A 473 27.88 30.95 -39.11
N SER A 474 27.88 30.15 -40.20
CA SER A 474 29.12 29.67 -40.81
C SER A 474 29.84 30.73 -41.61
N LEU A 475 29.16 31.81 -41.98
CA LEU A 475 29.78 32.96 -42.70
C LEU A 475 30.66 33.83 -41.79
N LEU A 476 30.65 33.66 -40.46
CA LEU A 476 31.51 34.46 -39.57
C LEU A 476 33.00 34.12 -39.80
N PRO A 477 33.80 35.04 -40.37
CA PRO A 477 35.19 34.75 -40.70
C PRO A 477 36.03 34.45 -39.45
N ASP A 478 37.00 33.56 -39.57
CA ASP A 478 37.91 33.25 -38.45
C ASP A 478 38.71 34.45 -37.96
N ALA A 479 39.02 35.38 -38.87
CA ALA A 479 39.63 36.65 -38.52
C ALA A 479 38.76 37.52 -37.59
N ALA A 480 37.41 37.50 -37.77
CA ALA A 480 36.50 38.21 -36.91
C ALA A 480 36.39 37.52 -35.53
N LYS A 481 36.33 36.18 -35.50
CA LYS A 481 36.35 35.40 -34.24
C LYS A 481 37.61 35.70 -33.42
N TYR A 482 38.78 35.75 -34.09
CA TYR A 482 40.04 36.05 -33.46
C TYR A 482 40.11 37.49 -32.92
N LYS A 483 39.64 38.48 -33.69
CA LYS A 483 39.56 39.88 -33.23
C LYS A 483 38.64 40.03 -32.00
N LEU A 484 37.48 39.36 -31.98
CA LEU A 484 36.60 39.36 -30.84
C LEU A 484 37.29 38.80 -29.59
N SER A 485 37.94 37.64 -29.71
CA SER A 485 38.70 37.01 -28.62
C SER A 485 39.82 37.94 -28.10
N GLN A 486 40.57 38.57 -28.98
CA GLN A 486 41.62 39.52 -28.59
C GLN A 486 41.04 40.75 -27.88
N THR A 487 39.89 41.24 -28.35
CA THR A 487 39.25 42.41 -27.75
C THR A 487 38.79 42.10 -26.33
N ILE A 488 38.12 40.96 -26.11
CA ILE A 488 37.71 40.49 -24.79
C ILE A 488 38.94 40.31 -23.88
N THR A 489 40.01 39.70 -24.40
CA THR A 489 41.28 39.51 -23.66
C THR A 489 41.87 40.85 -23.20
N LYS A 490 41.87 41.86 -24.07
CA LYS A 490 42.35 43.21 -23.70
C LYS A 490 41.47 43.87 -22.66
N MET A 491 40.14 43.75 -22.78
CA MET A 491 39.18 44.27 -21.81
C MET A 491 39.40 43.70 -20.43
N VAL A 492 39.45 42.36 -20.32
CA VAL A 492 39.59 41.64 -19.04
C VAL A 492 40.92 41.97 -18.37
N ASN A 493 42.04 42.07 -19.14
CA ASN A 493 43.38 42.30 -18.56
C ASN A 493 43.70 43.76 -18.26
N LYS A 494 43.12 44.72 -19.01
CA LYS A 494 43.47 46.16 -18.86
C LYS A 494 42.46 46.95 -18.07
N GLY A 495 41.27 46.39 -17.78
CA GLY A 495 40.26 47.09 -16.94
C GLY A 495 39.85 48.47 -17.51
N SER A 496 39.56 48.54 -18.82
CA SER A 496 39.27 49.84 -19.44
C SER A 496 37.79 50.26 -19.23
N ASN A 497 37.58 51.42 -18.66
CA ASN A 497 36.28 52.09 -18.63
C ASN A 497 35.94 52.83 -19.94
N ASN A 498 36.67 52.58 -21.02
CA ASN A 498 36.55 53.34 -22.26
C ASN A 498 35.68 52.64 -23.28
N LEU A 499 34.99 53.45 -24.10
CA LEU A 499 34.20 53.01 -25.25
C LEU A 499 35.06 52.10 -26.17
N ILE A 500 34.57 50.90 -26.47
CA ILE A 500 35.28 49.96 -27.35
C ILE A 500 34.52 49.92 -28.66
N ALA A 501 35.20 50.37 -29.72
CA ALA A 501 34.76 50.18 -31.10
C ALA A 501 35.38 48.89 -31.61
N ILE A 502 34.57 47.89 -31.96
CA ILE A 502 35.01 46.71 -32.69
C ILE A 502 34.76 47.00 -34.16
N VAL A 503 35.82 47.26 -34.91
CA VAL A 503 35.75 47.35 -36.37
C VAL A 503 36.09 45.96 -36.91
N LEU A 504 35.04 45.28 -37.44
CA LEU A 504 35.15 43.96 -38.07
C LEU A 504 35.79 44.07 -39.46
#